data_82049a3566cc9a109684cde07837f309
#
_entry.id   82049a3566cc9a109684cde07837f309
#
_cell.length_a   1.000
_cell.length_b   1.000
_cell.length_c   1.000
_cell.angle_alpha   90.00
_cell.angle_beta   90.00
_cell.angle_gamma   90.00
#
_symmetry.space_group_name_H-M   'P 1'
#
loop_
_entity.id
_entity.type
_entity.pdbx_description
1 polymer ?
#
loop_
_entity_poly.entity_id
_entity_poly.type
_entity_poly.pdbx_seq_one_letter_code
_entity_poly.pdbx_strand_id
1 'polypeptide(L)'
;MSKKHDILWLEETDSTNRYARRHISSIDNMSVIATRIQTAGKGQGEHTWQSEPGKNLLFSIVLKNPSILPSQQVRISDIAAESVKELLANHDIEAWIKPPNDIWVKEKKICGILIEHSLIGNRISWSIIGIGLNVNQSSFPDDLPNPTSMILENKGFDIEDLLSEFMDIFINRASAL
;
A
#
# COMPACT_ATOMS: atom_id res chain seq x y z
N MET A 1 14.33 -21.40 0.13
CA MET A 1 14.48 -20.34 1.16
C MET A 1 13.87 -19.07 0.60
N SER A 2 12.72 -18.67 1.12
CA SER A 2 12.10 -17.39 0.79
C SER A 2 13.10 -16.29 1.15
N LYS A 3 13.46 -15.41 0.20
CA LYS A 3 14.19 -14.18 0.51
C LYS A 3 13.29 -13.39 1.44
N LYS A 4 13.71 -13.22 2.70
CA LYS A 4 13.04 -12.35 3.65
C LYS A 4 13.09 -10.95 3.01
N HIS A 5 11.93 -10.41 2.68
CA HIS A 5 11.81 -9.08 2.05
C HIS A 5 12.53 -8.05 2.91
N ASP A 6 13.20 -7.09 2.29
CA ASP A 6 13.84 -5.99 3.01
C ASP A 6 12.76 -5.00 3.48
N ILE A 7 12.26 -5.23 4.69
CA ILE A 7 11.20 -4.45 5.32
C ILE A 7 11.78 -3.64 6.46
N LEU A 8 11.76 -2.32 6.33
CA LEU A 8 12.06 -1.38 7.40
C LEU A 8 10.78 -1.03 8.15
N TRP A 9 10.66 -1.51 9.39
CA TRP A 9 9.60 -1.12 10.29
C TRP A 9 9.97 0.13 11.09
N LEU A 10 9.14 1.17 11.00
CA LEU A 10 9.23 2.38 11.80
C LEU A 10 8.13 2.34 12.86
N GLU A 11 8.44 2.83 14.07
CA GLU A 11 7.40 3.02 15.07
C GLU A 11 6.43 4.12 14.65
N GLU A 12 6.97 5.25 14.22
CA GLU A 12 6.20 6.41 13.79
C GLU A 12 6.88 7.14 12.63
N THR A 13 6.08 7.67 11.70
CA THR A 13 6.53 8.62 10.68
C THR A 13 5.37 9.53 10.25
N ASP A 14 5.68 10.62 9.56
CA ASP A 14 4.67 11.49 8.96
C ASP A 14 3.86 10.75 7.87
N SER A 15 4.58 10.13 6.94
CA SER A 15 4.03 9.30 5.87
C SER A 15 5.12 8.38 5.35
N THR A 16 4.78 7.09 5.12
CA THR A 16 5.71 6.12 4.55
C THR A 16 6.19 6.54 3.15
N ASN A 17 5.33 7.12 2.32
CA ASN A 17 5.72 7.69 1.02
C ASN A 17 6.72 8.83 1.17
N ARG A 18 6.48 9.76 2.09
CA ARG A 18 7.40 10.89 2.34
C ARG A 18 8.73 10.40 2.90
N TYR A 19 8.70 9.42 3.80
CA TYR A 19 9.92 8.80 4.32
C TYR A 19 10.72 8.17 3.18
N ALA A 20 10.12 7.33 2.35
CA ALA A 20 10.76 6.70 1.21
C ALA A 20 11.36 7.73 0.26
N ARG A 21 10.63 8.81 -0.04
CA ARG A 21 11.10 9.90 -0.91
C ARG A 21 12.31 10.63 -0.35
N ARG A 22 12.33 10.92 0.96
CA ARG A 22 13.48 11.58 1.61
C ARG A 22 14.75 10.72 1.59
N HIS A 23 14.59 9.40 1.60
CA HIS A 23 15.69 8.44 1.69
C HIS A 23 15.89 7.65 0.38
N ILE A 24 15.34 8.13 -0.73
CA ILE A 24 15.31 7.40 -2.01
C ILE A 24 16.71 6.98 -2.50
N SER A 25 17.74 7.76 -2.22
CA SER A 25 19.12 7.45 -2.65
C SER A 25 19.73 6.25 -1.91
N SER A 26 19.31 6.01 -0.67
CA SER A 26 19.85 4.95 0.20
C SER A 26 18.96 3.71 0.32
N ILE A 27 17.75 3.76 -0.23
CA ILE A 27 16.82 2.63 -0.23
C ILE A 27 17.05 1.79 -1.49
N ASP A 28 17.09 0.48 -1.35
CA ASP A 28 17.24 -0.43 -2.48
C ASP A 28 15.92 -0.65 -3.26
N ASN A 29 16.05 -1.18 -4.48
CA ASN A 29 14.88 -1.55 -5.28
C ASN A 29 14.08 -2.65 -4.59
N MET A 30 12.77 -2.55 -4.60
CA MET A 30 11.81 -3.47 -3.97
C MET A 30 11.87 -3.49 -2.43
N SER A 31 12.55 -2.53 -1.79
CA SER A 31 12.47 -2.34 -0.34
C SER A 31 11.11 -1.81 0.10
N VAL A 32 10.73 -2.16 1.30
CA VAL A 32 9.46 -1.78 1.91
C VAL A 32 9.70 -0.95 3.17
N ILE A 33 9.00 0.16 3.28
CA ILE A 33 8.93 0.98 4.49
C ILE A 33 7.54 0.82 5.08
N ALA A 34 7.46 0.26 6.28
CA ALA A 34 6.21 0.10 7.03
C ALA A 34 6.26 0.88 8.34
N THR A 35 5.10 1.28 8.85
CA THR A 35 5.02 2.01 10.11
C THR A 35 3.83 1.57 10.94
N ARG A 36 3.96 1.68 12.28
CA ARG A 36 2.86 1.48 13.23
C ARG A 36 1.95 2.71 13.31
N ILE A 37 2.55 3.91 13.18
CA ILE A 37 1.84 5.18 13.34
C ILE A 37 2.22 6.10 12.18
N GLN A 38 1.20 6.64 11.51
CA GLN A 38 1.35 7.64 10.47
C GLN A 38 0.64 8.93 10.90
N THR A 39 1.43 10.00 11.16
CA THR A 39 0.89 11.25 11.74
C THR A 39 0.35 12.23 10.72
N ALA A 40 0.74 12.08 9.45
CA ALA A 40 0.29 12.93 8.34
C ALA A 40 0.12 12.08 7.06
N GLY A 41 -0.67 11.00 7.19
CA GLY A 41 -1.02 10.12 6.08
C GLY A 41 -1.64 10.89 4.92
N LYS A 42 -1.22 10.57 3.69
CA LYS A 42 -1.64 11.25 2.49
C LYS A 42 -2.48 10.34 1.60
N GLY A 43 -3.60 10.87 1.12
CA GLY A 43 -4.39 10.31 0.04
C GLY A 43 -4.15 11.05 -1.28
N GLN A 44 -5.01 10.86 -2.26
CA GLN A 44 -4.94 11.57 -3.52
C GLN A 44 -5.32 13.06 -3.36
N GLY A 45 -4.64 13.93 -4.10
CA GLY A 45 -4.86 15.37 -4.05
C GLY A 45 -4.62 15.94 -2.65
N GLU A 46 -5.63 16.58 -2.08
CA GLU A 46 -5.60 17.17 -0.72
C GLU A 46 -6.15 16.24 0.36
N HIS A 47 -6.57 15.03 0.01
CA HIS A 47 -7.11 14.08 0.98
C HIS A 47 -6.02 13.54 1.91
N THR A 48 -6.41 13.27 3.15
CA THR A 48 -5.57 12.62 4.16
C THR A 48 -5.99 11.17 4.35
N TRP A 49 -5.04 10.33 4.72
CA TRP A 49 -5.29 8.97 5.17
C TRP A 49 -5.24 8.95 6.70
N GLN A 50 -6.37 8.70 7.34
CA GLN A 50 -6.48 8.60 8.79
C GLN A 50 -6.40 7.14 9.23
N SER A 51 -5.65 6.87 10.28
CA SER A 51 -5.43 5.52 10.79
C SER A 51 -5.21 5.53 12.30
N GLU A 52 -5.87 4.63 13.01
CA GLU A 52 -5.63 4.41 14.43
C GLU A 52 -4.25 3.76 14.64
N PRO A 53 -3.43 4.24 15.59
CA PRO A 53 -2.09 3.72 15.84
C PRO A 53 -2.06 2.20 16.04
N GLY A 54 -1.18 1.51 15.30
CA GLY A 54 -0.94 0.08 15.42
C GLY A 54 -2.06 -0.84 14.93
N LYS A 55 -3.14 -0.31 14.36
CA LYS A 55 -4.31 -1.10 13.94
C LYS A 55 -4.32 -1.51 12.47
N ASN A 56 -3.65 -0.76 11.63
CA ASN A 56 -3.73 -0.91 10.18
C ASN A 56 -2.37 -1.18 9.55
N LEU A 57 -2.38 -1.76 8.38
CA LEU A 57 -1.18 -1.99 7.59
C LEU A 57 -0.89 -0.77 6.72
N LEU A 58 0.17 -0.02 7.09
CA LEU A 58 0.61 1.21 6.46
C LEU A 58 2.03 1.03 5.94
N PHE A 59 2.21 1.04 4.64
CA PHE A 59 3.54 0.81 4.06
C PHE A 59 3.69 1.42 2.66
N SER A 60 4.94 1.53 2.22
CA SER A 60 5.31 1.94 0.86
C SER A 60 6.34 0.99 0.29
N ILE A 61 6.19 0.62 -0.97
CA ILE A 61 7.17 -0.15 -1.75
C ILE A 61 7.93 0.83 -2.63
N VAL A 62 9.26 0.70 -2.66
CA VAL A 62 10.12 1.50 -3.55
C VAL A 62 10.50 0.66 -4.77
N LEU A 63 10.05 1.11 -5.93
CA LEU A 63 10.37 0.50 -7.22
C LEU A 63 11.32 1.43 -7.98
N LYS A 64 12.56 1.01 -8.21
CA LYS A 64 13.58 1.79 -8.93
C LYS A 64 13.77 1.29 -10.35
N ASN A 65 13.81 2.24 -11.28
CA ASN A 65 14.07 2.00 -12.70
C ASN A 65 13.25 0.84 -13.29
N PRO A 66 11.92 0.83 -13.15
CA PRO A 66 11.09 -0.21 -13.74
C PRO A 66 11.28 -0.23 -15.26
N SER A 67 11.20 -1.42 -15.85
CA SER A 67 11.42 -1.62 -17.29
C SER A 67 10.20 -1.26 -18.15
N ILE A 68 9.40 -0.30 -17.72
CA ILE A 68 8.20 0.17 -18.41
C ILE A 68 8.32 1.66 -18.77
N LEU A 69 7.60 2.06 -19.80
CA LEU A 69 7.52 3.47 -20.21
C LEU A 69 6.58 4.26 -19.28
N PRO A 70 6.75 5.58 -19.14
CA PRO A 70 5.82 6.43 -18.38
C PRO A 70 4.34 6.29 -18.81
N SER A 71 4.10 6.08 -20.10
CA SER A 71 2.74 5.82 -20.63
C SER A 71 2.11 4.51 -20.12
N GLN A 72 2.91 3.61 -19.56
CA GLN A 72 2.50 2.32 -19.00
C GLN A 72 2.44 2.32 -17.46
N GLN A 73 2.59 3.49 -16.82
CA GLN A 73 2.62 3.59 -15.36
C GLN A 73 1.37 3.02 -14.66
N VAL A 74 0.23 2.99 -15.35
CA VAL A 74 -1.01 2.38 -14.85
C VAL A 74 -0.82 0.90 -14.48
N ARG A 75 0.09 0.18 -15.14
CA ARG A 75 0.40 -1.22 -14.81
C ARG A 75 0.90 -1.40 -13.37
N ILE A 76 1.63 -0.41 -12.82
CA ILE A 76 2.08 -0.44 -11.41
C ILE A 76 0.87 -0.35 -10.49
N SER A 77 -0.08 0.54 -10.82
CA SER A 77 -1.32 0.69 -10.07
C SER A 77 -2.18 -0.58 -10.10
N ASP A 78 -2.33 -1.16 -11.28
CA ASP A 78 -3.12 -2.39 -11.45
C ASP A 78 -2.51 -3.56 -10.66
N ILE A 79 -1.18 -3.74 -10.71
CA ILE A 79 -0.48 -4.77 -9.96
C ILE A 79 -0.67 -4.58 -8.45
N ALA A 80 -0.53 -3.34 -7.95
CA ALA A 80 -0.72 -3.05 -6.54
C ALA A 80 -2.17 -3.35 -6.10
N ALA A 81 -3.15 -2.89 -6.86
CA ALA A 81 -4.57 -3.08 -6.56
C ALA A 81 -4.99 -4.57 -6.61
N GLU A 82 -4.57 -5.28 -7.65
CA GLU A 82 -4.84 -6.73 -7.76
C GLU A 82 -4.13 -7.54 -6.68
N SER A 83 -2.96 -7.10 -6.21
CA SER A 83 -2.26 -7.76 -5.09
C SER A 83 -3.03 -7.59 -3.76
N VAL A 84 -3.56 -6.39 -3.48
CA VAL A 84 -4.41 -6.18 -2.30
C VAL A 84 -5.68 -7.02 -2.40
N LYS A 85 -6.31 -7.05 -3.56
CA LYS A 85 -7.53 -7.82 -3.79
C LYS A 85 -7.30 -9.32 -3.59
N GLU A 86 -6.18 -9.87 -4.09
CA GLU A 86 -5.79 -11.27 -3.89
C GLU A 86 -5.54 -11.57 -2.41
N LEU A 87 -4.81 -10.69 -1.71
CA LEU A 87 -4.59 -10.82 -0.26
C LEU A 87 -5.93 -10.91 0.49
N LEU A 88 -6.88 -10.03 0.19
CA LEU A 88 -8.19 -10.03 0.83
C LEU A 88 -8.99 -11.31 0.50
N ALA A 89 -8.91 -11.78 -0.75
CA ALA A 89 -9.57 -13.03 -1.16
C ALA A 89 -9.01 -14.27 -0.44
N ASN A 90 -7.69 -14.32 -0.18
CA ASN A 90 -7.07 -15.39 0.61
C ASN A 90 -7.58 -15.44 2.05
N HIS A 91 -8.17 -14.35 2.52
CA HIS A 91 -8.78 -14.22 3.85
C HIS A 91 -10.31 -14.13 3.81
N ASP A 92 -10.94 -14.72 2.78
CA ASP A 92 -12.40 -14.81 2.61
C ASP A 92 -13.11 -13.44 2.57
N ILE A 93 -12.43 -12.40 2.10
CA ILE A 93 -12.99 -11.06 1.92
C ILE A 93 -13.09 -10.75 0.42
N GLU A 94 -14.31 -10.73 -0.11
CA GLU A 94 -14.56 -10.39 -1.50
C GLU A 94 -14.49 -8.88 -1.69
N ALA A 95 -13.49 -8.41 -2.45
CA ALA A 95 -13.23 -7.01 -2.70
C ALA A 95 -13.21 -6.70 -4.21
N TRP A 96 -13.47 -5.43 -4.54
CA TRP A 96 -13.41 -4.93 -5.91
C TRP A 96 -12.61 -3.61 -5.98
N ILE A 97 -12.06 -3.34 -7.15
CA ILE A 97 -11.25 -2.15 -7.39
C ILE A 97 -12.16 -1.02 -7.85
N LYS A 98 -12.21 0.05 -7.07
CA LYS A 98 -12.87 1.30 -7.44
C LYS A 98 -11.84 2.26 -8.03
N PRO A 99 -11.93 2.58 -9.32
CA PRO A 99 -11.00 3.50 -9.94
C PRO A 99 -10.93 4.87 -9.21
N PRO A 100 -9.76 5.51 -9.17
CA PRO A 100 -8.52 5.04 -9.79
C PRO A 100 -7.74 4.01 -8.98
N ASN A 101 -7.81 3.94 -7.65
CA ASN A 101 -6.89 3.13 -6.83
C ASN A 101 -7.46 2.75 -5.46
N ASP A 102 -8.76 2.73 -5.28
CA ASP A 102 -9.39 2.35 -4.01
C ASP A 102 -9.85 0.89 -4.06
N ILE A 103 -9.70 0.19 -2.95
CA ILE A 103 -10.25 -1.15 -2.80
C ILE A 103 -11.46 -1.09 -1.88
N TRP A 104 -12.55 -1.67 -2.34
CA TRP A 104 -13.84 -1.63 -1.68
C TRP A 104 -14.37 -3.04 -1.41
N VAL A 105 -15.07 -3.18 -0.29
CA VAL A 105 -15.88 -4.35 0.06
C VAL A 105 -17.33 -3.89 0.12
N LYS A 106 -18.19 -4.46 -0.74
CA LYS A 106 -19.55 -3.94 -0.94
C LYS A 106 -19.50 -2.43 -1.25
N GLU A 107 -20.08 -1.60 -0.41
CA GLU A 107 -20.14 -0.13 -0.56
C GLU A 107 -19.20 0.61 0.39
N LYS A 108 -18.15 -0.08 0.90
CA LYS A 108 -17.23 0.47 1.90
C LYS A 108 -15.77 0.35 1.48
N LYS A 109 -15.01 1.41 1.75
CA LYS A 109 -13.58 1.46 1.43
C LYS A 109 -12.76 0.75 2.51
N ILE A 110 -11.96 -0.24 2.09
CA ILE A 110 -11.05 -0.98 2.96
C ILE A 110 -9.59 -0.59 2.78
N CYS A 111 -9.20 -0.15 1.58
CA CYS A 111 -7.82 0.19 1.27
C CYS A 111 -7.74 1.39 0.31
N GLY A 112 -6.70 2.21 0.50
CA GLY A 112 -6.31 3.26 -0.42
C GLY A 112 -4.88 3.05 -0.92
N ILE A 113 -4.63 3.36 -2.20
CA ILE A 113 -3.33 3.26 -2.84
C ILE A 113 -2.94 4.63 -3.38
N LEU A 114 -1.73 5.10 -3.04
CA LEU A 114 -1.17 6.35 -3.53
C LEU A 114 0.19 6.10 -4.16
N ILE A 115 0.31 6.30 -5.47
CA ILE A 115 1.56 6.08 -6.19
C ILE A 115 2.14 7.42 -6.62
N GLU A 116 3.41 7.63 -6.32
CA GLU A 116 4.18 8.78 -6.74
C GLU A 116 5.31 8.32 -7.65
N HIS A 117 5.49 9.00 -8.79
CA HIS A 117 6.53 8.69 -9.77
C HIS A 117 7.52 9.84 -9.91
N SER A 118 8.75 9.50 -10.21
CA SER A 118 9.77 10.46 -10.70
C SER A 118 10.21 10.06 -12.09
N LEU A 119 10.31 11.05 -12.97
CA LEU A 119 10.72 10.85 -14.36
C LEU A 119 12.08 11.49 -14.62
N ILE A 120 12.92 10.78 -15.39
CA ILE A 120 14.16 11.35 -15.97
C ILE A 120 14.09 11.09 -17.47
N GLY A 121 13.92 12.18 -18.23
CA GLY A 121 13.64 12.09 -19.66
C GLY A 121 12.37 11.28 -19.90
N ASN A 122 12.44 10.25 -20.72
CA ASN A 122 11.32 9.36 -21.04
C ASN A 122 11.36 8.04 -20.26
N ARG A 123 11.81 8.08 -19.01
CA ARG A 123 11.89 6.89 -18.15
C ARG A 123 11.38 7.19 -16.75
N ILE A 124 10.81 6.18 -16.10
CA ILE A 124 10.49 6.23 -14.68
C ILE A 124 11.78 5.95 -13.91
N SER A 125 12.26 6.92 -13.15
CA SER A 125 13.43 6.74 -12.28
C SER A 125 13.08 5.94 -11.04
N TRP A 126 11.93 6.25 -10.44
CA TRP A 126 11.37 5.49 -9.33
C TRP A 126 9.87 5.67 -9.22
N SER A 127 9.24 4.70 -8.61
CA SER A 127 7.85 4.76 -8.15
C SER A 127 7.80 4.40 -6.68
N ILE A 128 7.07 5.17 -5.89
CA ILE A 128 6.78 4.88 -4.49
C ILE A 128 5.30 4.51 -4.41
N ILE A 129 5.01 3.27 -4.04
CA ILE A 129 3.67 2.69 -3.99
C ILE A 129 3.21 2.66 -2.54
N GLY A 130 2.46 3.67 -2.11
CA GLY A 130 1.89 3.74 -0.76
C GLY A 130 0.58 2.99 -0.68
N ILE A 131 0.45 2.14 0.33
CA ILE A 131 -0.74 1.33 0.59
C ILE A 131 -1.15 1.49 2.04
N GLY A 132 -2.41 1.89 2.24
CA GLY A 132 -3.07 1.91 3.54
C GLY A 132 -4.22 0.92 3.54
N LEU A 133 -4.07 -0.21 4.24
CA LEU A 133 -5.10 -1.23 4.40
C LEU A 133 -5.63 -1.21 5.83
N ASN A 134 -6.94 -1.02 5.97
CA ASN A 134 -7.61 -1.10 7.25
C ASN A 134 -7.72 -2.57 7.69
N VAL A 135 -7.07 -2.93 8.81
CA VAL A 135 -6.98 -4.32 9.28
C VAL A 135 -7.77 -4.51 10.57
N ASN A 136 -7.26 -4.01 11.68
CA ASN A 136 -7.79 -4.25 13.03
C ASN A 136 -8.53 -3.04 13.63
N GLN A 137 -8.69 -1.96 12.88
CA GLN A 137 -9.48 -0.81 13.31
C GLN A 137 -10.96 -1.12 13.26
N SER A 138 -11.65 -1.02 14.39
CA SER A 138 -13.07 -1.37 14.52
C SER A 138 -13.99 -0.15 14.57
N SER A 139 -13.45 1.06 14.74
CA SER A 139 -14.20 2.31 14.71
C SER A 139 -13.47 3.36 13.89
N PHE A 140 -14.22 4.19 13.22
CA PHE A 140 -13.71 5.24 12.33
C PHE A 140 -14.35 6.58 12.68
N PRO A 141 -13.67 7.71 12.44
CA PRO A 141 -14.28 9.03 12.55
C PRO A 141 -15.54 9.16 11.68
N ASP A 142 -16.54 9.87 12.20
CA ASP A 142 -17.86 10.03 11.54
C ASP A 142 -17.79 10.80 10.21
N ASP A 143 -16.72 11.58 10.00
CA ASP A 143 -16.46 12.34 8.77
C ASP A 143 -15.85 11.51 7.64
N LEU A 144 -15.44 10.27 7.90
CA LEU A 144 -14.93 9.38 6.86
C LEU A 144 -16.08 8.72 6.10
N PRO A 145 -16.08 8.84 4.75
CA PRO A 145 -17.13 8.25 3.95
C PRO A 145 -16.97 6.72 3.85
N ASN A 146 -17.90 5.99 4.44
CA ASN A 146 -18.06 4.55 4.29
C ASN A 146 -16.78 3.71 4.48
N PRO A 147 -16.02 3.85 5.57
CA PRO A 147 -14.87 3.01 5.82
C PRO A 147 -15.26 1.61 6.31
N THR A 148 -14.40 0.62 6.04
CA THR A 148 -14.44 -0.70 6.66
C THR A 148 -13.03 -1.22 6.90
N SER A 149 -12.92 -2.38 7.54
CA SER A 149 -11.65 -3.05 7.85
C SER A 149 -11.80 -4.56 7.83
N MET A 150 -10.68 -5.28 7.79
CA MET A 150 -10.69 -6.74 7.78
C MET A 150 -11.39 -7.31 9.02
N ILE A 151 -11.19 -6.71 10.21
CA ILE A 151 -11.84 -7.16 11.44
C ILE A 151 -13.37 -7.00 11.40
N LEU A 152 -13.87 -5.99 10.71
CA LEU A 152 -15.31 -5.75 10.55
C LEU A 152 -15.94 -6.66 9.49
N GLU A 153 -15.17 -7.11 8.50
CA GLU A 153 -15.66 -7.98 7.43
C GLU A 153 -15.50 -9.48 7.77
N ASN A 154 -14.48 -9.83 8.57
CA ASN A 154 -14.21 -11.22 8.97
C ASN A 154 -13.67 -11.29 10.41
N LYS A 155 -12.35 -11.09 10.59
CA LYS A 155 -11.64 -11.18 11.87
C LYS A 155 -10.41 -10.29 11.87
N GLY A 156 -9.73 -10.20 13.02
CA GLY A 156 -8.43 -9.54 13.15
C GLY A 156 -7.29 -10.41 12.64
N PHE A 157 -6.21 -9.76 12.23
CA PHE A 157 -5.02 -10.38 11.67
C PHE A 157 -3.74 -9.77 12.25
N ASP A 158 -2.65 -10.55 12.22
CA ASP A 158 -1.32 -10.02 12.47
C ASP A 158 -0.87 -9.19 11.27
N ILE A 159 -0.44 -7.94 11.53
CA ILE A 159 -0.10 -6.97 10.48
C ILE A 159 1.22 -7.34 9.78
N GLU A 160 2.19 -7.92 10.50
CA GLU A 160 3.48 -8.30 9.93
C GLU A 160 3.32 -9.52 9.01
N ASP A 161 2.50 -10.49 9.42
CA ASP A 161 2.17 -11.65 8.60
C ASP A 161 1.45 -11.25 7.32
N LEU A 162 0.48 -10.33 7.42
CA LEU A 162 -0.21 -9.79 6.24
C LEU A 162 0.73 -9.08 5.27
N LEU A 163 1.69 -8.29 5.79
CA LEU A 163 2.67 -7.63 4.94
C LEU A 163 3.56 -8.63 4.23
N SER A 164 4.00 -9.67 4.93
CA SER A 164 4.82 -10.73 4.34
C SER A 164 4.07 -11.45 3.22
N GLU A 165 2.82 -11.84 3.45
CA GLU A 165 1.96 -12.47 2.45
C GLU A 165 1.71 -11.55 1.25
N PHE A 166 1.40 -10.28 1.51
CA PHE A 166 1.22 -9.28 0.45
C PHE A 166 2.46 -9.17 -0.44
N MET A 167 3.65 -9.14 0.15
CA MET A 167 4.90 -9.01 -0.61
C MET A 167 5.16 -10.24 -1.49
N ASP A 168 4.84 -11.44 -1.04
CA ASP A 168 4.93 -12.65 -1.87
C ASP A 168 4.01 -12.55 -3.10
N ILE A 169 2.77 -12.10 -2.91
CA ILE A 169 1.80 -11.88 -4.00
C ILE A 169 2.32 -10.78 -4.95
N PHE A 170 2.72 -9.63 -4.39
CA PHE A 170 3.15 -8.48 -5.19
C PHE A 170 4.38 -8.79 -6.05
N ILE A 171 5.40 -9.44 -5.51
CA ILE A 171 6.63 -9.80 -6.24
C ILE A 171 6.33 -10.74 -7.41
N ASN A 172 5.46 -11.72 -7.19
CA ASN A 172 5.04 -12.64 -8.26
C ASN A 172 4.38 -11.88 -9.42
N ARG A 173 3.53 -10.88 -9.12
CA ARG A 173 2.85 -10.06 -10.14
C ARG A 173 3.77 -9.02 -10.76
N ALA A 174 4.69 -8.46 -10.00
CA ALA A 174 5.61 -7.40 -10.42
C ALA A 174 6.81 -7.92 -11.25
N SER A 175 6.95 -9.20 -11.44
CA SER A 175 8.06 -9.81 -12.20
C SER A 175 8.16 -9.32 -13.67
N ALA A 176 7.10 -8.68 -14.18
CA ALA A 176 7.03 -8.12 -15.53
C ALA A 176 7.18 -6.58 -15.59
N LEU A 177 7.59 -5.91 -14.49
CA LEU A 177 7.76 -4.44 -14.42
C LEU A 177 9.19 -3.99 -14.75
#